data_0562ee12bc0f2e56473d2cebbd446ed7
#
_entry.id   0562ee12bc0f2e56473d2cebbd446ed7
#
_cell.length_a   1.000
_cell.length_b   1.000
_cell.length_c   1.000
_cell.angle_alpha   90.00
_cell.angle_beta   90.00
_cell.angle_gamma   90.00
#
_symmetry.space_group_name_H-M   'P 1'
#
loop_
_entity.id
_entity.type
_entity.pdbx_description
1 polymer ?
#
loop_
_entity_poly.entity_id
_entity_poly.type
_entity_poly.pdbx_seq_one_letter_code
_entity_poly.pdbx_strand_id
1 'polypeptide(L)'
;MSSGVKHDYHLVDPSPWPIVGSVGAFTMLTGAVFWMNKDYTGFWGLPVNGQPYIFLIGLGLVLYTMAGWWHDVIKESVVLGNHTPVVKLHLRYGMLLFIASEVMFFVAWFWAYFNFGIFHNDVGVSAWPPSGVTTLDPWHFPLLNTLILLTSGTTVTWAHHAIQTGDRKGAIHGLILTVLLGISFTCVQAWEYAHAPFTFGFNNLAVAPLTDPAHAALAAGAGNFQAIYGSTFFMATGFHGFHVIVGTIFLTVCLARAIARQFTPTRHFGFEAAAWYWHFVDVVWLFLFACIYVWGKGPIIAG
;
A
#
# COMPACT_ATOMS: atom_id res chain seq x y z
N MET A 1 -3.68 -34.37 39.00
CA MET A 1 -2.67 -34.17 37.94
C MET A 1 -3.38 -34.36 36.63
N SER A 2 -3.73 -33.26 35.97
CA SER A 2 -4.33 -33.28 34.65
C SER A 2 -3.26 -33.74 33.67
N SER A 3 -3.48 -34.87 32.98
CA SER A 3 -2.67 -35.30 31.86
C SER A 3 -2.95 -34.33 30.72
N GLY A 4 -2.21 -33.19 30.71
CA GLY A 4 -2.33 -32.22 29.61
C GLY A 4 -2.04 -32.91 28.29
N VAL A 5 -2.98 -32.89 27.38
CA VAL A 5 -2.81 -33.35 26.01
C VAL A 5 -1.62 -32.60 25.43
N LYS A 6 -0.53 -33.32 25.13
CA LYS A 6 0.63 -32.74 24.45
C LYS A 6 0.24 -32.43 23.02
N HIS A 7 0.16 -31.16 22.68
CA HIS A 7 -0.08 -30.68 21.33
C HIS A 7 0.99 -29.64 20.93
N ASP A 8 1.25 -29.50 19.64
CA ASP A 8 2.25 -28.58 19.10
C ASP A 8 1.70 -27.15 18.87
N TYR A 9 0.46 -26.89 19.28
CA TYR A 9 -0.13 -25.56 19.21
C TYR A 9 0.44 -24.67 20.33
N HIS A 10 0.69 -23.40 20.01
CA HIS A 10 1.00 -22.38 21.00
C HIS A 10 -0.31 -21.72 21.47
N LEU A 11 -0.66 -21.94 22.72
CA LEU A 11 -1.77 -21.24 23.37
C LEU A 11 -1.24 -19.92 23.89
N VAL A 12 -1.72 -18.82 23.29
CA VAL A 12 -1.27 -17.46 23.63
C VAL A 12 -1.87 -17.03 24.95
N ASP A 13 -1.05 -16.46 25.84
CA ASP A 13 -1.51 -15.86 27.09
C ASP A 13 -2.45 -14.66 26.80
N PRO A 14 -3.41 -14.36 27.72
CA PRO A 14 -4.26 -13.19 27.59
C PRO A 14 -3.45 -11.91 27.39
N SER A 15 -3.76 -11.15 26.35
CA SER A 15 -3.02 -9.95 25.97
C SER A 15 -3.96 -8.77 25.79
N PRO A 16 -3.53 -7.52 26.04
CA PRO A 16 -4.38 -6.33 25.89
C PRO A 16 -4.56 -5.90 24.43
N TRP A 17 -3.75 -6.41 23.50
CA TRP A 17 -3.67 -5.92 22.12
C TRP A 17 -4.99 -5.96 21.36
N PRO A 18 -5.82 -7.04 21.45
CA PRO A 18 -7.09 -7.08 20.74
C PRO A 18 -8.06 -5.96 21.16
N ILE A 19 -8.14 -5.67 22.47
CA ILE A 19 -9.01 -4.62 23.00
C ILE A 19 -8.47 -3.24 22.61
N VAL A 20 -7.18 -2.98 22.80
CA VAL A 20 -6.54 -1.70 22.45
C VAL A 20 -6.65 -1.44 20.95
N GLY A 21 -6.43 -2.46 20.12
CA GLY A 21 -6.57 -2.36 18.67
C GLY A 21 -8.01 -2.09 18.22
N SER A 22 -8.99 -2.72 18.85
CA SER A 22 -10.41 -2.50 18.55
C SER A 22 -10.85 -1.07 18.89
N VAL A 23 -10.47 -0.57 20.07
CA VAL A 23 -10.74 0.81 20.47
C VAL A 23 -10.00 1.80 19.57
N GLY A 24 -8.74 1.51 19.22
CA GLY A 24 -7.96 2.32 18.31
C GLY A 24 -8.58 2.42 16.92
N ALA A 25 -8.97 1.28 16.33
CA ALA A 25 -9.62 1.23 15.02
C ALA A 25 -10.97 1.97 15.03
N PHE A 26 -11.80 1.75 16.05
CA PHE A 26 -13.07 2.47 16.19
C PHE A 26 -12.87 3.98 16.29
N THR A 27 -11.92 4.43 17.13
CA THR A 27 -11.60 5.86 17.30
C THR A 27 -11.07 6.47 16.01
N MET A 28 -10.20 5.73 15.29
CA MET A 28 -9.62 6.17 14.01
C MET A 28 -10.71 6.36 12.95
N LEU A 29 -11.56 5.36 12.74
CA LEU A 29 -12.61 5.43 11.72
C LEU A 29 -13.66 6.48 12.05
N THR A 30 -14.11 6.58 13.31
CA THR A 30 -15.04 7.61 13.76
C THR A 30 -14.41 9.01 13.62
N GLY A 31 -13.14 9.15 13.97
CA GLY A 31 -12.38 10.38 13.78
C GLY A 31 -12.22 10.78 12.31
N ALA A 32 -12.07 9.82 11.40
CA ALA A 32 -12.05 10.10 9.97
C ALA A 32 -13.39 10.66 9.47
N VAL A 33 -14.52 10.10 9.93
CA VAL A 33 -15.85 10.59 9.58
C VAL A 33 -16.04 12.04 10.06
N PHE A 34 -15.63 12.35 11.29
CA PHE A 34 -15.72 13.73 11.80
C PHE A 34 -14.80 14.69 11.05
N TRP A 35 -13.59 14.26 10.73
CA TRP A 35 -12.64 15.10 9.97
C TRP A 35 -13.14 15.43 8.57
N MET A 36 -13.73 14.45 7.88
CA MET A 36 -14.28 14.64 6.52
C MET A 36 -15.57 15.43 6.49
N ASN A 37 -16.35 15.43 7.57
CA ASN A 37 -17.71 16.03 7.65
C ASN A 37 -17.67 17.35 8.42
N LYS A 38 -17.31 18.44 7.74
CA LYS A 38 -17.15 19.76 8.37
C LYS A 38 -18.46 20.33 8.90
N ASP A 39 -19.58 20.01 8.28
CA ASP A 39 -20.92 20.58 8.56
C ASP A 39 -21.74 19.77 9.58
N TYR A 40 -21.20 18.63 10.03
CA TYR A 40 -21.89 17.77 10.99
C TYR A 40 -21.77 18.30 12.41
N THR A 41 -22.86 18.83 12.95
CA THR A 41 -22.92 19.38 14.32
C THR A 41 -23.35 18.36 15.38
N GLY A 42 -23.42 17.07 15.01
CA GLY A 42 -24.26 16.06 15.66
C GLY A 42 -23.67 15.28 16.82
N PHE A 43 -22.44 15.46 17.28
CA PHE A 43 -21.94 14.70 18.42
C PHE A 43 -21.91 15.57 19.69
N TRP A 44 -23.10 15.75 20.32
CA TRP A 44 -23.26 16.45 21.61
C TRP A 44 -22.67 17.86 21.65
N GLY A 45 -22.66 18.60 20.53
CA GLY A 45 -22.15 19.95 20.45
C GLY A 45 -20.64 20.12 20.63
N LEU A 46 -19.86 19.02 20.56
CA LEU A 46 -18.41 19.09 20.63
C LEU A 46 -17.82 19.64 19.30
N PRO A 47 -16.84 20.55 19.34
CA PRO A 47 -16.21 21.12 18.16
C PRO A 47 -15.21 20.13 17.54
N VAL A 48 -15.69 18.93 17.16
CA VAL A 48 -14.86 17.86 16.64
C VAL A 48 -14.83 17.81 15.11
N ASN A 49 -15.73 18.53 14.46
CA ASN A 49 -15.92 18.48 13.02
C ASN A 49 -14.82 19.22 12.26
N GLY A 50 -14.34 18.61 11.17
CA GLY A 50 -13.24 19.15 10.37
C GLY A 50 -11.87 19.07 11.04
N GLN A 51 -11.77 18.47 12.25
CA GLN A 51 -10.53 18.39 13.01
C GLN A 51 -9.93 16.97 12.97
N PRO A 52 -8.62 16.80 12.71
CA PRO A 52 -8.01 15.49 12.57
C PRO A 52 -7.62 14.81 13.89
N TYR A 53 -7.76 15.48 15.05
CA TYR A 53 -7.15 14.99 16.30
C TYR A 53 -7.72 13.64 16.79
N ILE A 54 -9.03 13.39 16.61
CA ILE A 54 -9.63 12.09 16.98
C ILE A 54 -9.08 10.98 16.07
N PHE A 55 -8.98 11.26 14.77
CA PHE A 55 -8.35 10.35 13.81
C PHE A 55 -6.90 10.04 14.20
N LEU A 56 -6.12 11.07 14.53
CA LEU A 56 -4.69 10.90 14.89
C LEU A 56 -4.52 10.14 16.20
N ILE A 57 -5.40 10.34 17.19
CA ILE A 57 -5.40 9.55 18.44
C ILE A 57 -5.68 8.08 18.12
N GLY A 58 -6.73 7.80 17.33
CA GLY A 58 -7.05 6.45 16.91
C GLY A 58 -5.93 5.78 16.11
N LEU A 59 -5.34 6.50 15.17
CA LEU A 59 -4.16 6.05 14.39
C LEU A 59 -2.98 5.73 15.33
N GLY A 60 -2.70 6.58 16.30
CA GLY A 60 -1.65 6.35 17.30
C GLY A 60 -1.88 5.07 18.11
N LEU A 61 -3.13 4.79 18.52
CA LEU A 61 -3.48 3.56 19.24
C LEU A 61 -3.33 2.31 18.34
N VAL A 62 -3.71 2.39 17.08
CA VAL A 62 -3.52 1.30 16.11
C VAL A 62 -2.04 1.01 15.91
N LEU A 63 -1.22 2.04 15.66
CA LEU A 63 0.22 1.89 15.48
C LEU A 63 0.91 1.36 16.75
N TYR A 64 0.48 1.81 17.92
CA TYR A 64 0.95 1.29 19.21
C TYR A 64 0.62 -0.20 19.37
N THR A 65 -0.61 -0.59 19.05
CA THR A 65 -1.03 -2.00 19.06
C THR A 65 -0.19 -2.85 18.11
N MET A 66 0.02 -2.39 16.88
CA MET A 66 0.85 -3.10 15.89
C MET A 66 2.28 -3.28 16.40
N ALA A 67 2.90 -2.21 16.89
CA ALA A 67 4.27 -2.27 17.39
C ALA A 67 4.42 -3.21 18.59
N GLY A 68 3.49 -3.13 19.57
CA GLY A 68 3.49 -3.97 20.76
C GLY A 68 3.22 -5.43 20.44
N TRP A 69 2.22 -5.72 19.63
CA TRP A 69 1.89 -7.09 19.23
C TRP A 69 3.03 -7.74 18.45
N TRP A 70 3.60 -7.05 17.46
CA TRP A 70 4.74 -7.59 16.72
C TRP A 70 5.99 -7.76 17.57
N HIS A 71 6.20 -6.89 18.56
CA HIS A 71 7.26 -7.07 19.54
C HIS A 71 7.08 -8.39 20.31
N ASP A 72 5.87 -8.69 20.78
CA ASP A 72 5.57 -9.93 21.50
C ASP A 72 5.75 -11.15 20.61
N VAL A 73 5.28 -11.12 19.35
CA VAL A 73 5.49 -12.21 18.38
C VAL A 73 6.98 -12.47 18.12
N ILE A 74 7.80 -11.41 18.04
CA ILE A 74 9.26 -11.55 17.92
C ILE A 74 9.86 -12.19 19.17
N LYS A 75 9.42 -11.77 20.37
CA LYS A 75 9.86 -12.34 21.64
C LYS A 75 9.50 -13.83 21.75
N GLU A 76 8.29 -14.21 21.36
CA GLU A 76 7.84 -15.62 21.30
C GLU A 76 8.75 -16.45 20.38
N SER A 77 9.12 -15.90 19.22
CA SER A 77 9.99 -16.59 18.27
C SER A 77 11.44 -16.70 18.73
N VAL A 78 12.01 -15.59 19.25
CA VAL A 78 13.47 -15.46 19.48
C VAL A 78 13.85 -15.92 20.87
N VAL A 79 13.05 -15.55 21.89
CA VAL A 79 13.36 -15.76 23.31
C VAL A 79 12.69 -17.04 23.83
N LEU A 80 11.39 -17.20 23.59
CA LEU A 80 10.61 -18.29 24.14
C LEU A 80 10.65 -19.57 23.29
N GLY A 81 10.97 -19.46 21.99
CA GLY A 81 11.05 -20.62 21.10
C GLY A 81 9.68 -21.28 20.79
N ASN A 82 8.58 -20.55 21.01
CA ASN A 82 7.20 -21.05 20.88
C ASN A 82 6.75 -21.27 19.43
N HIS A 83 7.56 -20.92 18.43
CA HIS A 83 7.25 -21.13 17.03
C HIS A 83 7.58 -22.56 16.60
N THR A 84 6.72 -23.50 16.99
CA THR A 84 6.75 -24.90 16.54
C THR A 84 6.57 -25.01 15.02
N PRO A 85 6.85 -26.16 14.38
CA PRO A 85 6.57 -26.36 12.95
C PRO A 85 5.11 -26.09 12.56
N VAL A 86 4.15 -26.45 13.42
CA VAL A 86 2.71 -26.20 13.21
C VAL A 86 2.42 -24.70 13.24
N VAL A 87 2.95 -23.98 14.21
CA VAL A 87 2.80 -22.51 14.30
C VAL A 87 3.41 -21.81 13.07
N LYS A 88 4.60 -22.23 12.63
CA LYS A 88 5.22 -21.69 11.40
C LYS A 88 4.36 -21.91 10.18
N LEU A 89 3.72 -23.07 10.06
CA LEU A 89 2.81 -23.38 8.95
C LEU A 89 1.60 -22.44 8.97
N HIS A 90 0.99 -22.25 10.14
CA HIS A 90 -0.15 -21.33 10.30
C HIS A 90 0.21 -19.87 10.00
N LEU A 91 1.38 -19.43 10.42
CA LEU A 91 1.89 -18.09 10.09
C LEU A 91 2.08 -17.89 8.58
N ARG A 92 2.56 -18.92 7.85
CA ARG A 92 2.65 -18.89 6.39
C ARG A 92 1.29 -18.80 5.72
N TYR A 93 0.33 -19.62 6.16
CA TYR A 93 -1.04 -19.52 5.64
C TYR A 93 -1.68 -18.17 5.96
N GLY A 94 -1.45 -17.62 7.15
CA GLY A 94 -1.90 -16.28 7.52
C GLY A 94 -1.34 -15.22 6.58
N MET A 95 -0.04 -15.29 6.25
CA MET A 95 0.58 -14.36 5.31
C MET A 95 0.06 -14.51 3.88
N LEU A 96 -0.16 -15.74 3.41
CA LEU A 96 -0.75 -15.99 2.09
C LEU A 96 -2.18 -15.43 1.99
N LEU A 97 -3.01 -15.62 3.02
CA LEU A 97 -4.37 -15.07 3.06
C LEU A 97 -4.36 -13.55 3.14
N PHE A 98 -3.41 -12.97 3.87
CA PHE A 98 -3.22 -11.52 3.90
C PHE A 98 -2.87 -10.99 2.50
N ILE A 99 -1.88 -11.58 1.81
CA ILE A 99 -1.54 -11.19 0.43
C ILE A 99 -2.74 -11.37 -0.50
N ALA A 100 -3.52 -12.45 -0.36
CA ALA A 100 -4.72 -12.65 -1.17
C ALA A 100 -5.76 -11.53 -0.94
N SER A 101 -5.93 -11.05 0.30
CA SER A 101 -6.81 -9.91 0.59
C SER A 101 -6.31 -8.62 -0.06
N GLU A 102 -5.01 -8.38 -0.07
CA GLU A 102 -4.40 -7.22 -0.71
C GLU A 102 -4.50 -7.29 -2.25
N VAL A 103 -4.38 -8.47 -2.84
CA VAL A 103 -4.68 -8.67 -4.26
C VAL A 103 -6.12 -8.25 -4.58
N MET A 104 -7.11 -8.68 -3.77
CA MET A 104 -8.51 -8.28 -3.97
C MET A 104 -8.74 -6.79 -3.77
N PHE A 105 -8.01 -6.16 -2.86
CA PHE A 105 -8.01 -4.71 -2.69
C PHE A 105 -7.56 -4.00 -3.99
N PHE A 106 -6.46 -4.44 -4.61
CA PHE A 106 -6.00 -3.87 -5.88
C PHE A 106 -6.92 -4.21 -7.06
N VAL A 107 -7.53 -5.38 -7.08
CA VAL A 107 -8.55 -5.75 -8.10
C VAL A 107 -9.68 -4.71 -8.11
N ALA A 108 -10.13 -4.20 -6.95
CA ALA A 108 -11.17 -3.18 -6.89
C ALA A 108 -10.73 -1.86 -7.57
N TRP A 109 -9.49 -1.42 -7.36
CA TRP A 109 -8.95 -0.22 -8.01
C TRP A 109 -8.72 -0.40 -9.51
N PHE A 110 -8.21 -1.56 -9.94
CA PHE A 110 -8.11 -1.90 -11.36
C PHE A 110 -9.48 -1.98 -12.01
N TRP A 111 -10.46 -2.57 -11.33
CA TRP A 111 -11.84 -2.60 -11.81
C TRP A 111 -12.38 -1.18 -12.04
N ALA A 112 -12.23 -0.29 -11.06
CA ALA A 112 -12.66 1.09 -11.20
C ALA A 112 -11.99 1.77 -12.41
N TYR A 113 -10.68 1.62 -12.56
CA TYR A 113 -9.94 2.19 -13.68
C TYR A 113 -10.40 1.62 -15.03
N PHE A 114 -10.51 0.31 -15.15
CA PHE A 114 -10.94 -0.35 -16.38
C PHE A 114 -12.41 -0.09 -16.72
N ASN A 115 -13.27 0.02 -15.71
CA ASN A 115 -14.67 0.34 -15.94
C ASN A 115 -14.82 1.67 -16.69
N PHE A 116 -14.10 2.70 -16.27
CA PHE A 116 -14.10 3.97 -16.97
C PHE A 116 -13.27 3.93 -18.27
N GLY A 117 -12.17 3.21 -18.30
CA GLY A 117 -11.29 3.14 -19.46
C GLY A 117 -11.89 2.36 -20.64
N ILE A 118 -12.60 1.28 -20.39
CA ILE A 118 -13.18 0.41 -21.43
C ILE A 118 -14.60 0.84 -21.78
N PHE A 119 -15.42 1.16 -20.77
CA PHE A 119 -16.83 1.53 -20.94
C PHE A 119 -17.05 3.05 -20.90
N HIS A 120 -16.05 3.82 -21.31
CA HIS A 120 -16.09 5.29 -21.31
C HIS A 120 -17.27 5.86 -22.11
N ASN A 121 -17.71 5.20 -23.18
CA ASN A 121 -18.87 5.63 -23.98
C ASN A 121 -20.18 5.61 -23.19
N ASP A 122 -20.35 4.67 -22.25
CA ASP A 122 -21.57 4.53 -21.45
C ASP A 122 -21.77 5.71 -20.48
N VAL A 123 -20.69 6.42 -20.17
CA VAL A 123 -20.71 7.63 -19.33
C VAL A 123 -20.53 8.91 -20.12
N GLY A 124 -20.60 8.84 -21.46
CA GLY A 124 -20.58 10.02 -22.34
C GLY A 124 -19.17 10.55 -22.67
N VAL A 125 -18.12 9.76 -22.49
CA VAL A 125 -16.73 10.09 -22.88
C VAL A 125 -16.42 9.47 -24.22
N SER A 126 -15.99 10.27 -25.19
CA SER A 126 -15.73 9.81 -26.56
C SER A 126 -14.43 9.02 -26.72
N ALA A 127 -13.50 9.16 -25.78
CA ALA A 127 -12.20 8.49 -25.81
C ALA A 127 -11.59 8.36 -24.40
N TRP A 128 -10.68 7.39 -24.23
CA TRP A 128 -9.86 7.25 -23.04
C TRP A 128 -8.38 7.33 -23.42
N PRO A 129 -7.55 8.18 -22.79
CA PRO A 129 -7.90 9.17 -21.75
C PRO A 129 -8.87 10.26 -22.24
N PRO A 130 -9.64 10.89 -21.33
CA PRO A 130 -10.56 11.96 -21.69
C PRO A 130 -9.85 13.12 -22.39
N SER A 131 -10.54 13.78 -23.33
CA SER A 131 -9.98 14.93 -24.04
C SER A 131 -9.50 16.01 -23.07
N GLY A 132 -8.29 16.55 -23.31
CA GLY A 132 -7.67 17.57 -22.46
C GLY A 132 -6.85 17.03 -21.27
N VAL A 133 -6.79 15.70 -21.06
CA VAL A 133 -5.86 15.08 -20.12
C VAL A 133 -4.52 14.83 -20.81
N THR A 134 -3.47 15.49 -20.33
CA THR A 134 -2.09 15.16 -20.71
C THR A 134 -1.60 14.03 -19.81
N THR A 135 -1.35 12.86 -20.36
CA THR A 135 -0.87 11.70 -19.60
C THR A 135 0.63 11.76 -19.38
N LEU A 136 1.10 11.05 -18.34
CA LEU A 136 2.53 10.86 -18.10
C LEU A 136 3.15 9.96 -19.18
N ASP A 137 4.41 10.22 -19.56
CA ASP A 137 5.12 9.35 -20.49
C ASP A 137 5.65 8.09 -19.79
N PRO A 138 5.17 6.89 -20.14
CA PRO A 138 5.57 5.63 -19.51
C PRO A 138 7.08 5.36 -19.57
N TRP A 139 7.75 5.85 -20.63
CA TRP A 139 9.13 5.50 -20.95
C TRP A 139 10.19 6.35 -20.23
N HIS A 140 9.77 7.28 -19.36
CA HIS A 140 10.64 8.08 -18.51
C HIS A 140 10.63 7.58 -17.05
N PHE A 141 10.07 8.34 -16.12
CA PHE A 141 10.06 8.03 -14.70
C PHE A 141 9.34 6.72 -14.35
N PRO A 142 8.21 6.36 -14.98
CA PRO A 142 7.56 5.08 -14.69
C PRO A 142 8.42 3.87 -15.08
N LEU A 143 9.14 3.93 -16.22
CA LEU A 143 10.08 2.87 -16.60
C LEU A 143 11.27 2.80 -15.64
N LEU A 144 11.83 3.95 -15.23
CA LEU A 144 12.90 3.99 -14.24
C LEU A 144 12.45 3.35 -12.93
N ASN A 145 11.26 3.69 -12.43
CA ASN A 145 10.68 3.08 -11.23
C ASN A 145 10.48 1.58 -11.38
N THR A 146 10.07 1.11 -12.55
CA THR A 146 9.95 -0.31 -12.85
C THR A 146 11.30 -1.01 -12.72
N LEU A 147 12.37 -0.44 -13.29
CA LEU A 147 13.72 -1.01 -13.20
C LEU A 147 14.23 -1.02 -11.76
N ILE A 148 14.01 0.06 -10.99
CA ILE A 148 14.38 0.15 -9.58
C ILE A 148 13.70 -0.95 -8.78
N LEU A 149 12.39 -1.12 -8.95
CA LEU A 149 11.61 -2.06 -8.16
C LEU A 149 11.95 -3.51 -8.50
N LEU A 150 12.02 -3.86 -9.79
CA LEU A 150 12.44 -5.20 -10.23
C LEU A 150 13.86 -5.55 -9.78
N THR A 151 14.79 -4.57 -9.79
CA THR A 151 16.14 -4.77 -9.25
C THR A 151 16.07 -5.04 -7.75
N SER A 152 15.20 -4.34 -7.02
CA SER A 152 14.99 -4.57 -5.59
C SER A 152 14.45 -5.96 -5.29
N GLY A 153 13.58 -6.50 -6.16
CA GLY A 153 13.10 -7.89 -6.10
C GLY A 153 14.22 -8.91 -6.21
N THR A 154 15.23 -8.66 -7.05
CA THR A 154 16.41 -9.54 -7.14
C THR A 154 17.28 -9.46 -5.89
N THR A 155 17.48 -8.26 -5.32
CA THR A 155 18.30 -8.09 -4.12
C THR A 155 17.66 -8.66 -2.86
N VAL A 156 16.33 -8.60 -2.70
CA VAL A 156 15.62 -9.26 -1.59
C VAL A 156 15.68 -10.78 -1.72
N THR A 157 15.60 -11.32 -2.94
CA THR A 157 15.74 -12.74 -3.21
C THR A 157 17.16 -13.22 -2.86
N TRP A 158 18.19 -12.45 -3.24
CA TRP A 158 19.57 -12.72 -2.82
C TRP A 158 19.70 -12.72 -1.30
N ALA A 159 19.14 -11.73 -0.62
CA ALA A 159 19.16 -11.68 0.85
C ALA A 159 18.47 -12.90 1.47
N HIS A 160 17.34 -13.37 0.89
CA HIS A 160 16.63 -14.56 1.35
C HIS A 160 17.49 -15.82 1.22
N HIS A 161 18.12 -16.02 0.08
CA HIS A 161 19.00 -17.15 -0.13
C HIS A 161 20.22 -17.12 0.82
N ALA A 162 20.80 -15.95 1.04
CA ALA A 162 21.91 -15.76 1.98
C ALA A 162 21.51 -16.12 3.42
N ILE A 163 20.28 -15.81 3.87
CA ILE A 163 19.80 -16.25 5.19
C ILE A 163 19.66 -17.77 5.24
N GLN A 164 19.13 -18.41 4.20
CA GLN A 164 18.95 -19.85 4.15
C GLN A 164 20.28 -20.62 4.19
N THR A 165 21.32 -20.06 3.55
CA THR A 165 22.68 -20.65 3.55
C THR A 165 23.54 -20.22 4.75
N GLY A 166 23.03 -19.35 5.62
CA GLY A 166 23.75 -18.85 6.79
C GLY A 166 24.77 -17.74 6.49
N ASP A 167 24.78 -17.20 5.25
CA ASP A 167 25.61 -16.04 4.88
C ASP A 167 24.98 -14.75 5.41
N ARG A 168 25.34 -14.40 6.63
CA ARG A 168 24.83 -13.18 7.28
C ARG A 168 25.26 -11.90 6.56
N LYS A 169 26.49 -11.85 6.01
CA LYS A 169 26.99 -10.65 5.36
C LYS A 169 26.23 -10.39 4.05
N GLY A 170 26.06 -11.44 3.24
CA GLY A 170 25.26 -11.39 2.03
C GLY A 170 23.82 -10.96 2.32
N ALA A 171 23.20 -11.50 3.37
CA ALA A 171 21.85 -11.11 3.80
C ALA A 171 21.74 -9.62 4.16
N ILE A 172 22.68 -9.09 4.93
CA ILE A 172 22.70 -7.67 5.31
C ILE A 172 22.92 -6.78 4.09
N HIS A 173 23.85 -7.10 3.20
CA HIS A 173 24.10 -6.31 2.00
C HIS A 173 22.91 -6.32 1.05
N GLY A 174 22.30 -7.50 0.81
CA GLY A 174 21.09 -7.59 -0.01
C GLY A 174 19.94 -6.77 0.56
N LEU A 175 19.70 -6.82 1.89
CA LEU A 175 18.68 -6.02 2.55
C LEU A 175 18.95 -4.51 2.48
N ILE A 176 20.20 -4.07 2.66
CA ILE A 176 20.57 -2.65 2.52
C ILE A 176 20.23 -2.18 1.11
N LEU A 177 20.64 -2.93 0.08
CA LEU A 177 20.36 -2.57 -1.31
C LEU A 177 18.86 -2.52 -1.58
N THR A 178 18.09 -3.49 -1.10
CA THR A 178 16.63 -3.51 -1.28
C THR A 178 15.96 -2.31 -0.62
N VAL A 179 16.34 -1.96 0.61
CA VAL A 179 15.79 -0.79 1.32
C VAL A 179 16.14 0.51 0.61
N LEU A 180 17.38 0.67 0.15
CA LEU A 180 17.80 1.85 -0.61
C LEU A 180 17.03 1.99 -1.93
N LEU A 181 16.82 0.89 -2.65
CA LEU A 181 16.02 0.89 -3.88
C LEU A 181 14.54 1.20 -3.60
N GLY A 182 13.95 0.69 -2.52
CA GLY A 182 12.59 1.02 -2.10
C GLY A 182 12.41 2.50 -1.75
N ILE A 183 13.39 3.10 -1.06
CA ILE A 183 13.41 4.53 -0.78
C ILE A 183 13.54 5.32 -2.09
N SER A 184 14.44 4.90 -3.00
CA SER A 184 14.64 5.55 -4.30
C SER A 184 13.37 5.55 -5.14
N PHE A 185 12.66 4.41 -5.19
CA PHE A 185 11.34 4.30 -5.84
C PHE A 185 10.36 5.33 -5.27
N THR A 186 10.25 5.41 -3.95
CA THR A 186 9.33 6.34 -3.28
C THR A 186 9.68 7.80 -3.59
N CYS A 187 10.97 8.14 -3.63
CA CYS A 187 11.41 9.50 -3.99
C CYS A 187 11.07 9.86 -5.44
N VAL A 188 11.31 8.95 -6.39
CA VAL A 188 10.96 9.16 -7.81
C VAL A 188 9.45 9.27 -7.99
N GLN A 189 8.66 8.44 -7.32
CA GLN A 189 7.20 8.49 -7.35
C GLN A 189 6.66 9.81 -6.78
N ALA A 190 7.23 10.30 -5.67
CA ALA A 190 6.86 11.58 -5.10
C ALA A 190 7.19 12.75 -6.06
N TRP A 191 8.34 12.69 -6.71
CA TRP A 191 8.71 13.66 -7.76
C TRP A 191 7.72 13.63 -8.93
N GLU A 192 7.37 12.44 -9.43
CA GLU A 192 6.40 12.27 -10.51
C GLU A 192 5.04 12.90 -10.13
N TYR A 193 4.56 12.66 -8.93
CA TYR A 193 3.29 13.22 -8.44
C TYR A 193 3.31 14.75 -8.32
N ALA A 194 4.44 15.31 -7.89
CA ALA A 194 4.60 16.77 -7.79
C ALA A 194 4.57 17.47 -9.17
N HIS A 195 4.89 16.75 -10.26
CA HIS A 195 4.96 17.27 -11.62
C HIS A 195 3.89 16.70 -12.55
N ALA A 196 2.92 15.94 -12.00
CA ALA A 196 1.83 15.39 -12.79
C ALA A 196 0.97 16.51 -13.41
N PRO A 197 0.66 16.44 -14.72
CA PRO A 197 -0.12 17.49 -15.40
C PRO A 197 -1.63 17.40 -15.12
N PHE A 198 -2.06 16.51 -14.25
CA PHE A 198 -3.45 16.33 -13.82
C PHE A 198 -3.50 16.18 -12.29
N THR A 199 -4.67 16.45 -11.71
CA THR A 199 -4.84 16.53 -10.26
C THR A 199 -5.81 15.48 -9.75
N PHE A 200 -5.73 15.19 -8.45
CA PHE A 200 -6.67 14.35 -7.73
C PHE A 200 -7.94 15.14 -7.41
N GLY A 201 -9.11 14.61 -7.76
CA GLY A 201 -10.42 15.17 -7.40
C GLY A 201 -10.88 16.35 -8.26
N PHE A 202 -11.98 16.96 -7.84
CA PHE A 202 -12.72 17.97 -8.62
C PHE A 202 -12.25 19.43 -8.42
N ASN A 203 -11.26 19.67 -7.57
CA ASN A 203 -10.98 21.00 -7.02
C ASN A 203 -10.27 22.00 -7.97
N ASN A 204 -9.83 21.58 -9.16
CA ASN A 204 -9.09 22.46 -10.09
C ASN A 204 -9.75 22.63 -11.46
N LEU A 205 -11.03 22.30 -11.55
CA LEU A 205 -11.80 22.69 -12.74
C LEU A 205 -12.14 24.18 -12.61
N ALA A 206 -11.20 25.04 -12.97
CA ALA A 206 -11.54 26.38 -13.40
C ALA A 206 -12.35 26.25 -14.70
N VAL A 207 -13.64 25.99 -14.53
CA VAL A 207 -14.60 26.15 -15.64
C VAL A 207 -14.54 27.64 -15.96
N ALA A 208 -13.86 28.01 -17.05
CA ALA A 208 -13.96 29.36 -17.57
C ALA A 208 -15.47 29.68 -17.70
N PRO A 209 -15.92 30.87 -17.31
CA PRO A 209 -17.33 31.23 -17.42
C PRO A 209 -17.73 31.14 -18.88
N LEU A 210 -18.35 30.02 -19.23
CA LEU A 210 -18.88 29.81 -20.58
C LEU A 210 -20.22 30.54 -20.64
N THR A 211 -20.31 31.48 -21.54
CA THR A 211 -21.51 32.32 -21.76
C THR A 211 -22.66 31.55 -22.40
N ASP A 212 -22.38 30.33 -22.93
CA ASP A 212 -23.38 29.45 -23.51
C ASP A 212 -23.69 28.27 -22.54
N PRO A 213 -24.96 28.11 -22.07
CA PRO A 213 -25.34 27.03 -21.18
C PRO A 213 -25.10 25.62 -21.71
N ALA A 214 -25.20 25.41 -23.03
CA ALA A 214 -24.97 24.12 -23.67
C ALA A 214 -23.47 23.76 -23.65
N HIS A 215 -22.59 24.72 -23.92
CA HIS A 215 -21.15 24.54 -23.78
C HIS A 215 -20.71 24.45 -22.34
N ALA A 216 -21.37 25.14 -21.39
CA ALA A 216 -21.12 25.01 -19.96
C ALA A 216 -21.43 23.60 -19.44
N ALA A 217 -22.53 22.99 -19.90
CA ALA A 217 -22.90 21.61 -19.51
C ALA A 217 -21.93 20.59 -20.09
N LEU A 218 -21.47 20.75 -21.33
CA LEU A 218 -20.47 19.89 -21.97
C LEU A 218 -19.10 20.03 -21.29
N ALA A 219 -18.68 21.25 -20.95
CA ALA A 219 -17.43 21.49 -20.28
C ALA A 219 -17.45 20.99 -18.81
N ALA A 220 -18.57 21.11 -18.11
CA ALA A 220 -18.76 20.53 -16.80
C ALA A 220 -18.69 18.99 -16.85
N GLY A 221 -19.27 18.38 -17.89
CA GLY A 221 -19.12 16.95 -18.15
C GLY A 221 -17.67 16.55 -18.44
N ALA A 222 -16.99 17.23 -19.36
CA ALA A 222 -15.58 16.97 -19.69
C ALA A 222 -14.67 17.14 -18.47
N GLY A 223 -14.93 18.15 -17.64
CA GLY A 223 -14.20 18.37 -16.40
C GLY A 223 -14.35 17.24 -15.38
N ASN A 224 -15.55 16.68 -15.23
CA ASN A 224 -15.78 15.52 -14.37
C ASN A 224 -14.99 14.29 -14.83
N PHE A 225 -14.82 14.08 -16.12
CA PHE A 225 -14.08 12.93 -16.66
C PHE A 225 -12.56 13.06 -16.48
N GLN A 226 -12.00 14.27 -16.58
CA GLN A 226 -10.60 14.52 -16.24
C GLN A 226 -10.34 14.23 -14.76
N ALA A 227 -11.26 14.62 -13.87
CA ALA A 227 -11.20 14.31 -12.45
C ALA A 227 -11.30 12.81 -12.18
N ILE A 228 -12.11 12.06 -12.94
CA ILE A 228 -12.21 10.60 -12.83
C ILE A 228 -10.89 9.93 -13.22
N TYR A 229 -10.26 10.37 -14.33
CA TYR A 229 -8.94 9.86 -14.72
C TYR A 229 -7.90 10.09 -13.62
N GLY A 230 -7.76 11.33 -13.17
CA GLY A 230 -6.82 11.67 -12.09
C GLY A 230 -7.11 10.92 -10.80
N SER A 231 -8.38 10.82 -10.40
CA SER A 231 -8.76 10.11 -9.16
C SER A 231 -8.46 8.62 -9.24
N THR A 232 -8.82 7.93 -10.32
CA THR A 232 -8.55 6.50 -10.49
C THR A 232 -7.04 6.22 -10.62
N PHE A 233 -6.29 7.08 -11.31
CA PHE A 233 -4.84 7.01 -11.41
C PHE A 233 -4.19 7.13 -10.03
N PHE A 234 -4.45 8.24 -9.30
CA PHE A 234 -3.82 8.49 -8.01
C PHE A 234 -4.26 7.51 -6.93
N MET A 235 -5.50 6.99 -6.97
CA MET A 235 -5.94 5.97 -6.02
C MET A 235 -5.19 4.66 -6.24
N ALA A 236 -5.12 4.16 -7.47
CA ALA A 236 -4.44 2.90 -7.77
C ALA A 236 -2.93 3.00 -7.51
N THR A 237 -2.26 4.02 -8.07
CA THR A 237 -0.80 4.19 -7.94
C THR A 237 -0.40 4.68 -6.55
N GLY A 238 -1.22 5.50 -5.89
CA GLY A 238 -0.98 6.01 -4.54
C GLY A 238 -1.12 4.94 -3.46
N PHE A 239 -2.12 4.06 -3.55
CA PHE A 239 -2.18 2.90 -2.66
C PHE A 239 -1.02 1.95 -2.88
N HIS A 240 -0.58 1.77 -4.13
CA HIS A 240 0.65 1.01 -4.38
C HIS A 240 1.87 1.68 -3.72
N GLY A 241 2.04 2.99 -3.88
CA GLY A 241 3.10 3.74 -3.22
C GLY A 241 3.07 3.62 -1.69
N PHE A 242 1.87 3.61 -1.09
CA PHE A 242 1.70 3.32 0.34
C PHE A 242 2.21 1.91 0.70
N HIS A 243 1.89 0.88 -0.11
CA HIS A 243 2.39 -0.48 0.11
C HIS A 243 3.91 -0.58 -0.06
N VAL A 244 4.52 0.18 -0.98
CA VAL A 244 5.99 0.28 -1.10
C VAL A 244 6.60 0.86 0.17
N ILE A 245 6.02 1.93 0.73
CA ILE A 245 6.50 2.53 1.98
C ILE A 245 6.40 1.54 3.14
N VAL A 246 5.25 0.88 3.31
CA VAL A 246 5.04 -0.15 4.35
C VAL A 246 6.01 -1.31 4.17
N GLY A 247 6.19 -1.80 2.95
CA GLY A 247 7.16 -2.86 2.63
C GLY A 247 8.61 -2.45 2.92
N THR A 248 8.98 -1.22 2.59
CA THR A 248 10.32 -0.66 2.90
C THR A 248 10.55 -0.57 4.40
N ILE A 249 9.55 -0.16 5.19
CA ILE A 249 9.62 -0.15 6.66
C ILE A 249 9.76 -1.60 7.18
N PHE A 250 8.99 -2.54 6.65
CA PHE A 250 9.06 -3.94 7.04
C PHE A 250 10.45 -4.53 6.77
N LEU A 251 11.01 -4.28 5.59
CA LEU A 251 12.38 -4.71 5.24
C LEU A 251 13.44 -4.01 6.09
N THR A 252 13.24 -2.75 6.48
CA THR A 252 14.12 -2.03 7.40
C THR A 252 14.13 -2.66 8.79
N VAL A 253 12.97 -3.08 9.30
CA VAL A 253 12.88 -3.85 10.56
C VAL A 253 13.60 -5.21 10.40
N CYS A 254 13.44 -5.89 9.26
CA CYS A 254 14.16 -7.12 8.98
C CYS A 254 15.68 -6.90 8.90
N LEU A 255 16.15 -5.80 8.33
CA LEU A 255 17.56 -5.41 8.32
C LEU A 255 18.10 -5.22 9.74
N ALA A 256 17.40 -4.48 10.59
CA ALA A 256 17.77 -4.29 12.00
C ALA A 256 17.86 -5.64 12.75
N ARG A 257 16.91 -6.55 12.50
CA ARG A 257 16.90 -7.90 13.07
C ARG A 257 18.04 -8.78 12.55
N ALA A 258 18.42 -8.65 11.26
CA ALA A 258 19.57 -9.34 10.68
C ALA A 258 20.89 -8.86 11.30
N ILE A 259 21.02 -7.55 11.51
CA ILE A 259 22.16 -6.95 12.25
C ILE A 259 22.20 -7.43 13.70
N ALA A 260 21.05 -7.55 14.35
CA ALA A 260 20.92 -8.09 15.72
C ALA A 260 21.05 -9.63 15.81
N ARG A 261 21.39 -10.34 14.74
CA ARG A 261 21.56 -11.80 14.69
C ARG A 261 20.32 -12.62 15.08
N GLN A 262 19.13 -12.08 14.85
CA GLN A 262 17.89 -12.75 15.23
C GLN A 262 17.43 -13.80 14.20
N PHE A 263 17.94 -13.76 12.97
CA PHE A 263 17.63 -14.74 11.93
C PHE A 263 18.63 -15.90 11.89
N THR A 264 18.10 -17.09 11.65
CA THR A 264 18.88 -18.31 11.42
C THR A 264 18.28 -19.05 10.20
N PRO A 265 19.01 -20.01 9.58
CA PRO A 265 18.48 -20.78 8.46
C PRO A 265 17.12 -21.46 8.73
N THR A 266 16.83 -21.82 9.99
CA THR A 266 15.60 -22.48 10.40
C THR A 266 14.56 -21.55 11.02
N ARG A 267 14.94 -20.30 11.35
CA ARG A 267 14.10 -19.32 12.05
C ARG A 267 14.21 -17.96 11.36
N HIS A 268 13.52 -17.77 10.26
CA HIS A 268 13.51 -16.53 9.50
C HIS A 268 12.14 -16.18 8.88
N PHE A 269 11.04 -16.74 9.42
CA PHE A 269 9.70 -16.51 8.87
C PHE A 269 9.37 -15.03 8.70
N GLY A 270 9.72 -14.15 9.66
CA GLY A 270 9.45 -12.72 9.54
C GLY A 270 10.09 -12.08 8.31
N PHE A 271 11.28 -12.56 7.89
CA PHE A 271 11.90 -12.14 6.65
C PHE A 271 11.23 -12.79 5.41
N GLU A 272 10.86 -14.07 5.51
CA GLU A 272 10.12 -14.78 4.46
C GLU A 272 8.82 -14.04 4.13
N ALA A 273 8.06 -13.63 5.15
CA ALA A 273 6.85 -12.85 4.99
C ALA A 273 7.11 -11.47 4.34
N ALA A 274 8.18 -10.78 4.74
CA ALA A 274 8.57 -9.51 4.15
C ALA A 274 8.95 -9.66 2.67
N ALA A 275 9.67 -10.71 2.30
CA ALA A 275 10.04 -10.99 0.93
C ALA A 275 8.80 -11.31 0.06
N TRP A 276 7.85 -12.11 0.55
CA TRP A 276 6.60 -12.38 -0.15
C TRP A 276 5.77 -11.11 -0.37
N TYR A 277 5.68 -10.26 0.66
CA TYR A 277 4.99 -8.99 0.55
C TYR A 277 5.67 -8.07 -0.47
N TRP A 278 7.00 -8.01 -0.48
CA TRP A 278 7.75 -7.20 -1.44
C TRP A 278 7.54 -7.66 -2.88
N HIS A 279 7.59 -8.97 -3.14
CA HIS A 279 7.29 -9.51 -4.47
C HIS A 279 5.84 -9.29 -4.90
N PHE A 280 4.89 -9.34 -3.96
CA PHE A 280 3.52 -8.94 -4.26
C PHE A 280 3.46 -7.49 -4.73
N VAL A 281 4.13 -6.57 -4.04
CA VAL A 281 4.23 -5.15 -4.44
C VAL A 281 4.87 -5.00 -5.83
N ASP A 282 5.94 -5.74 -6.13
CA ASP A 282 6.58 -5.76 -7.45
C ASP A 282 5.58 -6.15 -8.55
N VAL A 283 4.81 -7.22 -8.34
CA VAL A 283 3.83 -7.72 -9.31
C VAL A 283 2.71 -6.70 -9.54
N VAL A 284 2.18 -6.10 -8.48
CA VAL A 284 1.16 -5.05 -8.60
C VAL A 284 1.69 -3.86 -9.41
N TRP A 285 2.96 -3.46 -9.20
CA TRP A 285 3.57 -2.39 -9.99
C TRP A 285 3.63 -2.72 -11.48
N LEU A 286 4.00 -3.95 -11.84
CA LEU A 286 4.02 -4.35 -13.26
C LEU A 286 2.63 -4.23 -13.90
N PHE A 287 1.56 -4.58 -13.18
CA PHE A 287 0.20 -4.38 -13.65
C PHE A 287 -0.14 -2.89 -13.78
N LEU A 288 0.24 -2.06 -12.81
CA LEU A 288 0.04 -0.60 -12.88
C LEU A 288 0.79 -0.02 -14.07
N PHE A 289 2.06 -0.38 -14.25
CA PHE A 289 2.86 0.08 -15.36
C PHE A 289 2.24 -0.29 -16.71
N ALA A 290 1.89 -1.55 -16.91
CA ALA A 290 1.31 -2.02 -18.16
C ALA A 290 -0.08 -1.44 -18.43
N CYS A 291 -0.97 -1.42 -17.42
CA CYS A 291 -2.38 -1.09 -17.60
C CYS A 291 -2.66 0.41 -17.48
N ILE A 292 -2.04 1.09 -16.51
CA ILE A 292 -2.34 2.50 -16.25
C ILE A 292 -1.42 3.43 -17.03
N TYR A 293 -0.11 3.15 -17.05
CA TYR A 293 0.85 4.01 -17.74
C TYR A 293 0.93 3.70 -19.24
N VAL A 294 1.13 2.43 -19.64
CA VAL A 294 1.33 2.09 -21.06
C VAL A 294 -0.01 2.08 -21.81
N TRP A 295 -0.97 1.28 -21.37
CA TRP A 295 -2.28 1.21 -22.01
C TRP A 295 -3.10 2.50 -21.80
N GLY A 296 -3.05 3.07 -20.62
CA GLY A 296 -3.79 4.27 -20.24
C GLY A 296 -3.27 5.56 -20.88
N LYS A 297 -2.12 5.55 -21.55
CA LYS A 297 -1.62 6.67 -22.36
C LYS A 297 -2.52 6.94 -23.58
N GLY A 298 -3.29 5.94 -24.00
CA GLY A 298 -4.09 6.02 -25.23
C GLY A 298 -3.24 5.83 -26.50
N PRO A 299 -3.85 5.90 -27.69
CA PRO A 299 -3.15 5.80 -28.95
C PRO A 299 -2.13 6.93 -29.07
N ILE A 300 -0.91 6.61 -29.53
CA ILE A 300 0.09 7.61 -29.90
C ILE A 300 -0.48 8.33 -31.11
N ILE A 301 -1.10 9.49 -30.91
CA ILE A 301 -1.43 10.38 -32.01
C ILE A 301 -0.07 10.94 -32.46
N ALA A 302 0.46 10.37 -33.56
CA ALA A 302 1.60 10.93 -34.23
C ALA A 302 1.21 12.35 -34.68
N GLY A 303 1.76 13.36 -34.00
CA GLY A 303 1.65 14.76 -34.39
C GLY A 303 2.55 15.08 -35.56
#